data_4c583150871c61bd7fb74e9a33fa85bb
#
_entry.id   4c583150871c61bd7fb74e9a33fa85bb
#
_cell.length_a   1.000
_cell.length_b   1.000
_cell.length_c   1.000
_cell.angle_alpha   90.00
_cell.angle_beta   90.00
_cell.angle_gamma   90.00
#
_symmetry.space_group_name_H-M   'P 1'
#
loop_
_entity.id
_entity.type
_entity.pdbx_description
1 polymer ?
#
loop_
_entity_poly.entity_id
_entity_poly.type
_entity_poly.pdbx_seq_one_letter_code
_entity_poly.pdbx_strand_id
1 'polypeptide(L)'
;IAGLAITTQRSTVINLGDFDPGGWLNGRSFVKHLARYGTRCASGPHYLNRPELYTREVLDLCSRPLSSKDGQVEAWLAESGGIHGQPRGIHADWLQPPERVQQALQNLLLTLDR
;
A
#
# COMPACT_ATOMS: atom_id res chain seq x y z
N ILE A 1 10.54 4.20 -7.83
CA ILE A 1 9.86 4.69 -6.64
C ILE A 1 8.44 4.15 -6.62
N ALA A 2 8.09 3.53 -5.52
CA ALA A 2 6.77 2.92 -5.35
C ALA A 2 5.75 3.86 -4.67
N GLY A 3 6.01 5.15 -4.62
CA GLY A 3 5.18 6.11 -3.90
C GLY A 3 4.97 7.42 -4.63
N LEU A 4 3.87 8.08 -4.30
CA LEU A 4 3.53 9.42 -4.76
C LEU A 4 3.34 10.32 -3.56
N ALA A 5 4.03 11.46 -3.53
CA ALA A 5 3.86 12.47 -2.50
C ALA A 5 3.03 13.64 -3.04
N ILE A 6 1.94 13.95 -2.35
CA ILE A 6 1.12 15.12 -2.63
C ILE A 6 1.50 16.19 -1.61
N THR A 7 2.13 17.26 -2.09
CA THR A 7 2.70 18.28 -1.22
C THR A 7 1.72 19.39 -0.89
N THR A 8 1.44 19.52 0.40
CA THR A 8 0.94 20.73 1.04
C THR A 8 1.96 21.04 2.15
N GLN A 9 1.62 21.80 3.18
CA GLN A 9 2.49 21.92 4.37
C GLN A 9 2.76 20.58 5.03
N ARG A 10 1.85 19.61 4.83
CA ARG A 10 2.00 18.20 5.20
C ARG A 10 1.79 17.38 3.95
N SER A 11 2.56 16.33 3.81
CA SER A 11 2.46 15.44 2.66
C SER A 11 1.73 14.16 3.02
N THR A 12 0.91 13.67 2.09
CA THR A 12 0.33 12.33 2.16
C THR A 12 1.06 11.45 1.16
N VAL A 13 1.56 10.32 1.62
CA VAL A 13 2.27 9.37 0.76
C VAL A 13 1.33 8.23 0.39
N ILE A 14 1.19 7.99 -0.91
CA ILE A 14 0.40 6.90 -1.46
C ILE A 14 1.35 5.92 -2.13
N ASN A 15 1.36 4.69 -1.66
CA ASN A 15 2.23 3.64 -2.17
C ASN A 15 1.52 2.93 -3.32
N LEU A 16 2.10 2.99 -4.52
CA LEU A 16 1.58 2.34 -5.72
C LEU A 16 2.14 0.93 -5.93
N GLY A 17 2.97 0.46 -5.02
CA GLY A 17 3.60 -0.84 -5.12
C GLY A 17 2.71 -2.00 -4.69
N ASP A 18 3.35 -3.16 -4.54
CA ASP A 18 2.68 -4.37 -4.10
C ASP A 18 2.17 -4.24 -2.67
N PHE A 19 1.03 -4.87 -2.40
CA PHE A 19 0.54 -5.03 -1.04
C PHE A 19 1.22 -6.27 -0.43
N ASP A 20 2.44 -6.08 0.07
CA ASP A 20 3.26 -7.14 0.65
C ASP A 20 4.39 -6.52 1.49
N PRO A 21 5.19 -7.34 2.21
CA PRO A 21 6.28 -6.82 3.04
C PRO A 21 7.31 -5.98 2.27
N GLY A 22 7.63 -6.35 1.03
CA GLY A 22 8.57 -5.58 0.21
C GLY A 22 8.04 -4.19 -0.11
N GLY A 23 6.79 -4.10 -0.53
CA GLY A 23 6.13 -2.83 -0.78
C GLY A 23 6.01 -1.98 0.48
N TRP A 24 5.74 -2.62 1.62
CA TRP A 24 5.70 -1.96 2.92
C TRP A 24 7.04 -1.32 3.29
N LEU A 25 8.13 -2.06 3.13
CA LEU A 25 9.47 -1.55 3.42
C LEU A 25 9.83 -0.39 2.50
N ASN A 26 9.49 -0.48 1.22
CA ASN A 26 9.74 0.59 0.27
C ASN A 26 8.98 1.87 0.66
N GLY A 27 7.73 1.75 1.07
CA GLY A 27 6.94 2.88 1.53
C GLY A 27 7.54 3.55 2.76
N ARG A 28 7.97 2.75 3.73
CA ARG A 28 8.61 3.27 4.95
C ARG A 28 9.95 3.95 4.65
N SER A 29 10.75 3.37 3.78
CA SER A 29 12.01 3.97 3.37
C SER A 29 11.81 5.30 2.68
N PHE A 30 10.79 5.40 1.84
CA PHE A 30 10.43 6.63 1.15
C PHE A 30 10.05 7.74 2.16
N VAL A 31 9.23 7.41 3.15
CA VAL A 31 8.82 8.36 4.19
C VAL A 31 10.03 8.86 4.99
N LYS A 32 10.93 7.95 5.37
CA LYS A 32 12.17 8.32 6.05
C LYS A 32 13.04 9.23 5.20
N HIS A 33 13.11 8.95 3.90
CA HIS A 33 13.89 9.76 2.96
C HIS A 33 13.32 11.17 2.85
N LEU A 34 11.99 11.29 2.74
CA LEU A 34 11.33 12.60 2.72
C LEU A 34 11.62 13.40 3.99
N ALA A 35 11.61 12.75 5.14
CA ALA A 35 11.87 13.42 6.42
C ALA A 35 13.27 14.04 6.47
N ARG A 36 14.26 13.43 5.84
CA ARG A 36 15.63 13.98 5.75
C ARG A 36 15.68 15.28 4.97
N TYR A 37 14.72 15.54 4.10
CA TYR A 37 14.61 16.77 3.32
C TYR A 37 13.57 17.72 3.87
N GLY A 38 13.15 17.53 5.13
CA GLY A 38 12.24 18.42 5.82
C GLY A 38 10.77 18.25 5.50
N THR A 39 10.40 17.21 4.74
CA THR A 39 9.01 16.95 4.41
C THR A 39 8.41 15.97 5.41
N ARG A 40 7.36 16.40 6.10
CA ARG A 40 6.64 15.57 7.05
C ARG A 40 5.48 14.88 6.38
N CYS A 41 5.32 13.60 6.66
CA CYS A 41 4.18 12.83 6.21
C CYS A 41 3.02 13.01 7.21
N ALA A 42 1.89 13.54 6.73
CA ALA A 42 0.71 13.76 7.56
C ALA A 42 0.07 12.44 7.98
N SER A 43 0.10 11.48 7.07
CA SER A 43 -0.39 10.12 7.32
C SER A 43 0.21 9.18 6.28
N GLY A 44 0.15 7.91 6.56
CA GLY A 44 0.62 6.89 5.64
C GLY A 44 2.02 6.39 5.94
N PRO A 45 2.63 5.65 5.01
CA PRO A 45 2.18 5.50 3.61
C PRO A 45 0.88 4.69 3.49
N HIS A 46 0.01 5.13 2.59
CA HIS A 46 -1.22 4.41 2.28
C HIS A 46 -1.01 3.54 1.05
N TYR A 47 -1.48 2.31 1.09
CA TYR A 47 -1.44 1.46 -0.09
C TYR A 47 -2.57 1.84 -1.03
N LEU A 48 -2.26 2.05 -2.30
CA LEU A 48 -3.29 2.17 -3.32
C LEU A 48 -3.89 0.79 -3.61
N ASN A 49 -3.03 -0.21 -3.79
CA ASN A 49 -3.45 -1.60 -3.98
C ASN A 49 -3.64 -2.28 -2.63
N ARG A 50 -4.87 -2.48 -2.22
CA ARG A 50 -5.21 -3.00 -0.89
C ARG A 50 -6.43 -3.92 -0.97
N PRO A 51 -6.61 -4.83 0.01
CA PRO A 51 -7.68 -5.83 -0.04
C PRO A 51 -9.09 -5.26 -0.19
N GLU A 52 -9.34 -4.08 0.37
CA GLU A 52 -10.67 -3.46 0.37
C GLU A 52 -11.17 -3.10 -1.03
N LEU A 53 -10.28 -3.04 -2.02
CA LEU A 53 -10.64 -2.74 -3.40
C LEU A 53 -11.26 -3.92 -4.14
N TYR A 54 -11.18 -5.11 -3.57
CA TYR A 54 -11.50 -6.34 -4.27
C TYR A 54 -12.57 -7.13 -3.53
N THR A 55 -13.39 -7.86 -4.29
CA THR A 55 -14.28 -8.87 -3.72
C THR A 55 -13.45 -10.05 -3.23
N ARG A 56 -14.04 -10.89 -2.39
CA ARG A 56 -13.36 -12.08 -1.88
C ARG A 56 -12.95 -13.03 -3.01
N GLU A 57 -13.81 -13.21 -4.00
CA GLU A 57 -13.53 -14.07 -5.15
C GLU A 57 -12.31 -13.55 -5.93
N VAL A 58 -12.24 -12.24 -6.13
CA VAL A 58 -11.10 -11.62 -6.82
C VAL A 58 -9.83 -11.75 -5.98
N LEU A 59 -9.92 -11.56 -4.66
CA LEU A 59 -8.77 -11.74 -3.77
C LEU A 59 -8.21 -13.16 -3.84
N ASP A 60 -9.07 -14.15 -3.91
CA ASP A 60 -8.64 -15.55 -4.03
C ASP A 60 -7.84 -15.80 -5.32
N LEU A 61 -8.17 -15.05 -6.38
CA LEU A 61 -7.47 -15.16 -7.66
C LEU A 61 -6.20 -14.33 -7.71
N CYS A 62 -6.21 -13.12 -7.17
CA CYS A 62 -5.11 -12.16 -7.34
C CYS A 62 -4.09 -12.19 -6.20
N SER A 63 -4.44 -12.72 -5.05
CA SER A 63 -3.51 -12.77 -3.93
C SER A 63 -2.65 -14.03 -3.96
N ARG A 64 -1.46 -13.93 -3.36
CA ARG A 64 -0.52 -15.05 -3.28
C ARG A 64 -0.08 -15.25 -1.84
N PRO A 65 0.07 -16.52 -1.40
CA PRO A 65 0.63 -16.78 -0.07
C PRO A 65 2.06 -16.27 -0.01
N LEU A 66 2.42 -15.69 1.13
CA LEU A 66 3.78 -15.19 1.38
C LEU A 66 4.57 -16.26 2.12
N SER A 67 5.89 -16.31 1.83
CA SER A 67 6.76 -17.28 2.48
C SER A 67 6.95 -16.93 3.96
N SER A 68 6.72 -17.90 4.84
CA SER A 68 6.96 -17.73 6.26
C SER A 68 8.45 -17.58 6.60
N LYS A 69 9.35 -17.85 5.65
CA LYS A 69 10.79 -17.66 5.83
C LYS A 69 11.23 -16.21 5.69
N ASP A 70 10.35 -15.35 5.17
CA ASP A 70 10.62 -13.92 5.12
C ASP A 70 10.36 -13.34 6.50
N GLY A 71 11.43 -12.91 7.19
CA GLY A 71 11.33 -12.34 8.53
C GLY A 71 10.54 -11.04 8.62
N GLN A 72 10.20 -10.44 7.47
CA GLN A 72 9.41 -9.22 7.42
C GLN A 72 7.91 -9.48 7.46
N VAL A 73 7.48 -10.70 7.17
CA VAL A 73 6.06 -11.05 7.07
C VAL A 73 5.31 -10.81 8.38
N GLU A 74 5.89 -11.22 9.51
CA GLU A 74 5.24 -11.05 10.81
C GLU A 74 5.00 -9.57 11.15
N ALA A 75 6.00 -8.74 10.97
CA ALA A 75 5.89 -7.31 11.26
C ALA A 75 4.88 -6.63 10.33
N TRP A 76 4.94 -6.95 9.05
CA TRP A 76 3.99 -6.45 8.06
C TRP A 76 2.56 -6.90 8.36
N LEU A 77 2.38 -8.18 8.71
CA LEU A 77 1.07 -8.74 9.03
C LEU A 77 0.47 -8.08 10.27
N ALA A 78 1.28 -7.83 11.29
CA ALA A 78 0.83 -7.16 12.51
C ALA A 78 0.35 -5.73 12.25
N GLU A 79 1.01 -5.02 11.33
CA GLU A 79 0.65 -3.63 11.01
C GLU A 79 -0.49 -3.54 10.00
N SER A 80 -0.46 -4.35 8.93
CA SER A 80 -1.40 -4.26 7.82
C SER A 80 -2.64 -5.13 7.98
N GLY A 81 -2.56 -6.18 8.79
CA GLY A 81 -3.62 -7.18 8.88
C GLY A 81 -3.61 -8.20 7.74
N GLY A 82 -2.73 -8.05 6.77
CA GLY A 82 -2.69 -8.94 5.61
C GLY A 82 -4.01 -8.96 4.83
N ILE A 83 -4.38 -10.12 4.32
CA ILE A 83 -5.68 -10.32 3.68
C ILE A 83 -6.50 -11.21 4.61
N HIS A 84 -7.51 -10.61 5.24
CA HIS A 84 -8.36 -11.30 6.24
C HIS A 84 -7.54 -11.98 7.34
N GLY A 85 -6.46 -11.31 7.77
CA GLY A 85 -5.56 -11.84 8.80
C GLY A 85 -4.57 -12.88 8.31
N GLN A 86 -4.56 -13.17 7.01
CA GLN A 86 -3.66 -14.17 6.42
C GLN A 86 -2.44 -13.51 5.77
N PRO A 87 -1.27 -14.17 5.79
CA PRO A 87 -0.05 -13.65 5.17
C PRO A 87 -0.10 -13.84 3.65
N ARG A 88 -0.92 -13.06 2.99
CA ARG A 88 -1.08 -13.08 1.53
C ARG A 88 -0.87 -11.67 1.00
N GLY A 89 -0.29 -11.56 -0.18
CA GLY A 89 -0.01 -10.28 -0.81
C GLY A 89 -0.71 -10.14 -2.15
N ILE A 90 -0.79 -8.90 -2.63
CA ILE A 90 -1.40 -8.56 -3.92
C ILE A 90 -0.36 -7.84 -4.77
N HIS A 91 -0.11 -8.34 -5.97
CA HIS A 91 0.83 -7.72 -6.89
C HIS A 91 0.25 -6.44 -7.50
N ALA A 92 1.09 -5.41 -7.63
CA ALA A 92 0.66 -4.10 -8.16
C ALA A 92 0.06 -4.19 -9.57
N ASP A 93 0.45 -5.18 -10.36
CA ASP A 93 -0.06 -5.38 -11.71
C ASP A 93 -1.59 -5.54 -11.76
N TRP A 94 -2.22 -5.90 -10.66
CA TRP A 94 -3.67 -6.01 -10.59
C TRP A 94 -4.39 -4.67 -10.64
N LEU A 95 -3.67 -3.58 -10.45
CA LEU A 95 -4.21 -2.23 -10.62
C LEU A 95 -4.25 -1.76 -12.08
N GLN A 96 -3.54 -2.44 -12.97
CA GLN A 96 -3.64 -2.17 -14.40
C GLN A 96 -4.92 -2.77 -14.95
N PRO A 97 -5.75 -2.12 -15.71
CA PRO A 97 -5.53 -0.94 -16.55
C PRO A 97 -5.67 0.40 -15.82
N PRO A 98 -5.36 1.52 -16.50
CA PRO A 98 -5.37 2.85 -15.88
C PRO A 98 -6.67 3.25 -15.22
N GLU A 99 -7.81 2.78 -15.71
CA GLU A 99 -9.13 3.07 -15.14
C GLU A 99 -9.24 2.53 -13.71
N ARG A 100 -8.65 1.37 -13.47
CA ARG A 100 -8.65 0.75 -12.14
C ARG A 100 -7.79 1.53 -11.16
N VAL A 101 -6.63 2.00 -11.62
CA VAL A 101 -5.75 2.86 -10.83
C VAL A 101 -6.46 4.15 -10.47
N GLN A 102 -7.10 4.79 -11.44
CA GLN A 102 -7.83 6.04 -11.24
C GLN A 102 -8.97 5.87 -10.25
N GLN A 103 -9.74 4.80 -10.36
CA GLN A 103 -10.84 4.51 -9.45
C GLN A 103 -10.32 4.27 -8.02
N ALA A 104 -9.25 3.51 -7.89
CA ALA A 104 -8.64 3.22 -6.59
C ALA A 104 -8.13 4.51 -5.93
N LEU A 105 -7.50 5.39 -6.70
CA LEU A 105 -6.98 6.66 -6.20
C LEU A 105 -8.12 7.57 -5.74
N GLN A 106 -9.20 7.67 -6.53
CA GLN A 106 -10.37 8.47 -6.15
C GLN A 106 -10.99 7.96 -4.84
N ASN A 107 -11.15 6.65 -4.70
CA ASN A 107 -11.70 6.05 -3.49
C ASN A 107 -10.83 6.33 -2.27
N LEU A 108 -9.51 6.25 -2.43
CA LEU A 108 -8.58 6.53 -1.35
C LEU A 108 -8.65 8.00 -0.94
N LEU A 109 -8.64 8.92 -1.90
CA LEU A 109 -8.70 10.36 -1.62
C LEU A 109 -9.99 10.74 -0.91
N LEU A 110 -11.12 10.15 -1.28
CA LEU A 110 -12.39 10.39 -0.60
C LEU A 110 -12.33 9.91 0.85
N THR A 111 -11.63 8.82 1.12
CA THR A 111 -11.45 8.29 2.47
C THR A 111 -10.59 9.23 3.32
N LEU A 112 -9.55 9.81 2.72
CA LEU A 112 -8.60 10.69 3.42
C LEU A 112 -9.17 12.08 3.70
N ASP A 113 -10.16 12.53 2.93
CA ASP A 113 -10.80 13.83 3.10
C ASP A 113 -11.76 13.90 4.28
N ARG A 114 -11.98 12.82 4.97
CA ARG A 114 -12.89 12.75 6.13
C ARG A 114 -12.21 13.04 7.44
#